data_5910dddfde962170e59434ad6cc36186
#
_entry.id   5910dddfde962170e59434ad6cc36186
#
_cell.length_a   1.000
_cell.length_b   1.000
_cell.length_c   1.000
_cell.angle_alpha   90.00
_cell.angle_beta   90.00
_cell.angle_gamma   90.00
#
_symmetry.space_group_name_H-M   'P 1'
#
loop_
_entity.id
_entity.type
_entity.pdbx_description
1 polymer ?
#
loop_
_entity_poly.entity_id
_entity_poly.type
_entity_poly.pdbx_seq_one_letter_code
_entity_poly.pdbx_strand_id
1 'polypeptide(L)'
;TDLTDLLKLKNYIDKIENKKFKSFMLIAFADAIKPVSLMERQSLKPYISKKYPKQTKTVRESFEYSFNAHYSAISGMSSYKTGVNGIKWIGFDASKFTRPDVAIDIAITSPPYINALDYTRCVKIEGALCGCINNAIAKDMRKVQIGHENRKNTIINKMVEDLFEPYFEHIKVYDIGRAKTCLAYFNDMYNNLSCVYNVLRMGGEYHIIIGDNTIKKVKIPTHEIIAAMATKIGFKWFGYYKYK
;
A
#
# COMPACT_ATOMS: atom_id res chain seq x y z
N THR A 1 9.27 -9.28 30.12
CA THR A 1 9.90 -8.48 29.08
C THR A 1 8.83 -8.05 28.07
N ASP A 2 9.15 -7.07 27.25
CA ASP A 2 8.20 -6.37 26.35
C ASP A 2 7.34 -7.30 25.49
N LEU A 3 7.89 -8.42 24.99
CA LEU A 3 7.11 -9.38 24.20
C LEU A 3 6.02 -10.07 25.05
N THR A 4 6.34 -10.45 26.29
CA THR A 4 5.37 -11.09 27.21
C THR A 4 4.22 -10.13 27.51
N ASP A 5 4.51 -8.86 27.71
CA ASP A 5 3.51 -7.85 28.02
C ASP A 5 2.67 -7.48 26.80
N LEU A 6 3.27 -7.45 25.60
CA LEU A 6 2.52 -7.35 24.33
C LEU A 6 1.56 -8.51 24.15
N LEU A 7 2.00 -9.75 24.41
CA LEU A 7 1.14 -10.95 24.29
C LEU A 7 0.01 -10.95 25.32
N LYS A 8 0.25 -10.50 26.54
CA LYS A 8 -0.81 -10.33 27.56
C LYS A 8 -1.83 -9.30 27.09
N LEU A 9 -1.38 -8.13 26.65
CA LEU A 9 -2.26 -7.07 26.12
C LEU A 9 -3.09 -7.58 24.94
N LYS A 10 -2.46 -8.29 24.00
CA LYS A 10 -3.16 -8.91 22.86
C LYS A 10 -4.25 -9.88 23.32
N ASN A 11 -3.96 -10.70 24.31
CA ASN A 11 -4.93 -11.65 24.86
C ASN A 11 -6.15 -10.96 25.51
N TYR A 12 -5.97 -9.80 26.14
CA TYR A 12 -7.09 -8.98 26.61
C TYR A 12 -7.91 -8.40 25.45
N ILE A 13 -7.25 -7.89 24.42
CA ILE A 13 -7.91 -7.35 23.23
C ILE A 13 -8.73 -8.44 22.53
N ASP A 14 -8.23 -9.67 22.47
CA ASP A 14 -8.92 -10.78 21.82
C ASP A 14 -10.23 -11.19 22.50
N LYS A 15 -10.37 -10.93 23.80
CA LYS A 15 -11.58 -11.19 24.57
C LYS A 15 -12.68 -10.13 24.39
N ILE A 16 -12.39 -9.02 23.70
CA ILE A 16 -13.36 -7.97 23.43
C ILE A 16 -14.40 -8.48 22.45
N GLU A 17 -15.67 -8.51 22.85
CA GLU A 17 -16.80 -8.98 22.04
C GLU A 17 -17.23 -7.98 20.98
N ASN A 18 -17.24 -6.68 21.32
CA ASN A 18 -17.60 -5.64 20.38
C ASN A 18 -16.57 -5.51 19.26
N LYS A 19 -16.94 -5.96 18.06
CA LYS A 19 -16.05 -6.02 16.91
C LYS A 19 -15.44 -4.66 16.50
N LYS A 20 -16.22 -3.57 16.60
CA LYS A 20 -15.72 -2.23 16.24
C LYS A 20 -14.68 -1.76 17.25
N PHE A 21 -14.97 -1.93 18.54
CA PHE A 21 -14.03 -1.58 19.61
C PHE A 21 -12.79 -2.47 19.56
N LYS A 22 -12.94 -3.77 19.33
CA LYS A 22 -11.80 -4.69 19.13
C LYS A 22 -10.91 -4.25 17.98
N SER A 23 -11.48 -3.85 16.83
CA SER A 23 -10.70 -3.35 15.69
C SER A 23 -9.93 -2.08 16.03
N PHE A 24 -10.54 -1.15 16.75
CA PHE A 24 -9.90 0.05 17.24
C PHE A 24 -8.71 -0.26 18.17
N MET A 25 -8.91 -1.16 19.13
CA MET A 25 -7.86 -1.59 20.06
C MET A 25 -6.71 -2.32 19.35
N LEU A 26 -7.00 -3.11 18.29
CA LEU A 26 -5.98 -3.76 17.46
C LEU A 26 -5.14 -2.75 16.67
N ILE A 27 -5.74 -1.67 16.18
CA ILE A 27 -5.01 -0.60 15.49
C ILE A 27 -4.06 0.11 16.47
N ALA A 28 -4.57 0.50 17.65
CA ALA A 28 -3.74 1.12 18.69
C ALA A 28 -2.61 0.18 19.17
N PHE A 29 -2.89 -1.12 19.26
CA PHE A 29 -1.90 -2.15 19.60
C PHE A 29 -0.83 -2.28 18.53
N ALA A 30 -1.20 -2.36 17.25
CA ALA A 30 -0.24 -2.45 16.14
C ALA A 30 0.73 -1.26 16.12
N ASP A 31 0.22 -0.06 16.32
CA ASP A 31 1.02 1.17 16.34
C ASP A 31 1.96 1.24 17.57
N ALA A 32 1.57 0.61 18.68
CA ALA A 32 2.37 0.54 19.89
C ALA A 32 3.58 -0.42 19.79
N ILE A 33 3.59 -1.38 18.85
CA ILE A 33 4.62 -2.44 18.76
C ILE A 33 5.99 -1.85 18.43
N LYS A 34 6.08 -0.98 17.45
CA LYS A 34 7.36 -0.45 16.98
C LYS A 34 8.08 0.42 18.03
N PRO A 35 7.43 1.30 18.80
CA PRO A 35 8.04 2.02 19.91
C PRO A 35 8.61 1.14 21.02
N VAL A 36 8.00 0.00 21.29
CA VAL A 36 8.43 -0.98 22.32
C VAL A 36 9.59 -1.84 21.83
N SER A 37 9.69 -2.06 20.53
CA SER A 37 10.71 -2.93 19.93
C SER A 37 12.05 -2.21 19.71
N LEU A 38 13.11 -2.97 19.50
CA LEU A 38 14.43 -2.45 19.09
C LEU A 38 14.48 -1.98 17.62
N MET A 39 13.37 -2.06 16.90
CA MET A 39 13.31 -1.63 15.50
C MET A 39 13.55 -0.12 15.36
N GLU A 40 14.31 0.27 14.33
CA GLU A 40 14.55 1.67 13.99
C GLU A 40 13.23 2.38 13.65
N ARG A 41 12.97 3.53 14.32
CA ARG A 41 11.68 4.24 14.20
C ARG A 41 11.43 4.82 12.81
N GLN A 42 12.47 5.39 12.21
CA GLN A 42 12.36 6.09 10.92
C GLN A 42 12.34 5.15 9.72
N SER A 43 12.73 3.89 9.90
CA SER A 43 12.74 2.94 8.81
C SER A 43 11.36 2.31 8.59
N LEU A 44 10.94 2.27 7.35
CA LEU A 44 9.76 1.51 6.95
C LEU A 44 10.01 0.00 7.07
N LYS A 45 11.24 -0.46 6.79
CA LYS A 45 11.62 -1.88 6.92
C LYS A 45 12.08 -2.18 8.34
N PRO A 46 11.62 -3.27 8.96
CA PRO A 46 12.08 -3.64 10.29
C PRO A 46 13.57 -4.02 10.26
N TYR A 47 14.39 -3.27 10.97
CA TYR A 47 15.77 -3.58 11.24
C TYR A 47 16.21 -2.98 12.58
N ILE A 48 17.24 -3.54 13.19
CA ILE A 48 17.85 -3.06 14.43
C ILE A 48 19.12 -2.30 14.06
N SER A 49 19.18 -1.01 14.42
CA SER A 49 20.39 -0.22 14.23
C SER A 49 21.43 -0.57 15.27
N LYS A 50 22.63 -1.00 14.83
CA LYS A 50 23.79 -1.22 15.70
C LYS A 50 24.50 0.09 16.05
N LYS A 51 24.39 1.10 15.18
CA LYS A 51 25.09 2.39 15.33
C LYS A 51 24.37 3.32 16.30
N TYR A 52 23.04 3.25 16.34
CA TYR A 52 22.21 4.10 17.19
C TYR A 52 21.26 3.20 17.98
N PRO A 53 21.70 2.74 19.18
CA PRO A 53 20.84 1.92 20.04
C PRO A 53 19.64 2.76 20.47
N LYS A 54 18.47 2.17 20.31
CA LYS A 54 17.21 2.82 20.61
C LYS A 54 16.82 2.58 22.08
N GLN A 55 16.40 3.63 22.77
CA GLN A 55 15.62 3.49 23.99
C GLN A 55 14.18 3.06 23.64
N THR A 56 13.76 1.94 24.19
CA THR A 56 12.39 1.44 24.05
C THR A 56 11.48 2.12 25.07
N LYS A 57 10.19 2.27 24.73
CA LYS A 57 9.14 2.61 25.67
C LYS A 57 8.60 1.34 26.33
N THR A 58 7.94 1.48 27.46
CA THR A 58 7.17 0.38 28.03
C THR A 58 5.94 0.10 27.16
N VAL A 59 5.41 -1.12 27.22
CA VAL A 59 4.19 -1.50 26.48
C VAL A 59 3.02 -0.61 26.89
N ARG A 60 2.90 -0.33 28.19
CA ARG A 60 1.83 0.51 28.72
C ARG A 60 1.89 1.94 28.15
N GLU A 61 3.02 2.62 28.30
CA GLU A 61 3.20 3.98 27.79
C GLU A 61 2.96 4.09 26.30
N SER A 62 3.46 3.10 25.54
CA SER A 62 3.32 3.10 24.10
C SER A 62 1.86 2.88 23.67
N PHE A 63 1.17 1.94 24.33
CA PHE A 63 -0.22 1.66 24.03
C PHE A 63 -1.15 2.81 24.42
N GLU A 64 -0.98 3.37 25.64
CA GLU A 64 -1.76 4.53 26.10
C GLU A 64 -1.59 5.73 25.15
N TYR A 65 -0.36 5.99 24.69
CA TYR A 65 -0.10 7.04 23.71
C TYR A 65 -0.84 6.79 22.38
N SER A 66 -0.70 5.59 21.81
CA SER A 66 -1.36 5.22 20.57
C SER A 66 -2.89 5.24 20.69
N PHE A 67 -3.42 4.71 21.79
CA PHE A 67 -4.85 4.74 22.07
C PHE A 67 -5.40 6.17 22.08
N ASN A 68 -4.76 7.07 22.86
CA ASN A 68 -5.20 8.46 23.00
C ASN A 68 -5.08 9.22 21.66
N ALA A 69 -4.03 8.98 20.88
CA ALA A 69 -3.87 9.60 19.56
C ALA A 69 -4.99 9.19 18.61
N HIS A 70 -5.29 7.89 18.50
CA HIS A 70 -6.37 7.39 17.64
C HIS A 70 -7.75 7.79 18.16
N TYR A 71 -7.97 7.79 19.47
CA TYR A 71 -9.22 8.23 20.08
C TYR A 71 -9.50 9.72 19.77
N SER A 72 -8.50 10.59 19.95
CA SER A 72 -8.61 12.01 19.64
C SER A 72 -8.89 12.25 18.16
N ALA A 73 -8.23 11.49 17.26
CA ALA A 73 -8.46 11.60 15.83
C ALA A 73 -9.90 11.23 15.45
N ILE A 74 -10.42 10.11 15.96
CA ILE A 74 -11.81 9.68 15.70
C ILE A 74 -12.81 10.65 16.31
N SER A 75 -12.57 11.12 17.53
CA SER A 75 -13.44 12.11 18.19
C SER A 75 -13.49 13.42 17.41
N GLY A 76 -12.36 13.89 16.89
CA GLY A 76 -12.29 15.06 16.01
C GLY A 76 -13.07 14.85 14.70
N MET A 77 -13.00 13.66 14.11
CA MET A 77 -13.77 13.33 12.89
C MET A 77 -15.28 13.29 13.13
N SER A 78 -15.73 12.93 14.33
CA SER A 78 -17.17 12.83 14.64
C SER A 78 -17.92 14.16 14.54
N SER A 79 -17.20 15.29 14.63
CA SER A 79 -17.75 16.64 14.44
C SER A 79 -18.06 16.96 12.97
N TYR A 80 -17.46 16.25 12.02
CA TYR A 80 -17.81 16.40 10.62
C TYR A 80 -19.08 15.59 10.33
N LYS A 81 -20.21 16.27 10.28
CA LYS A 81 -21.47 15.70 9.79
C LYS A 81 -21.32 15.43 8.29
N THR A 82 -20.76 14.28 7.96
CA THR A 82 -20.74 13.84 6.57
C THR A 82 -22.13 13.28 6.25
N GLY A 83 -22.84 13.89 5.31
CA GLY A 83 -24.04 13.30 4.71
C GLY A 83 -23.73 12.02 3.90
N VAL A 84 -22.68 11.33 4.23
CA VAL A 84 -22.14 10.19 3.48
C VAL A 84 -22.78 8.91 3.97
N ASN A 85 -23.36 8.17 3.04
CA ASN A 85 -23.97 6.85 3.25
C ASN A 85 -22.98 5.73 3.58
N GLY A 86 -21.88 6.04 4.28
CA GLY A 86 -20.90 5.07 4.78
C GLY A 86 -19.78 4.71 3.81
N ILE A 87 -18.87 3.86 4.29
CA ILE A 87 -17.75 3.31 3.53
C ILE A 87 -18.11 1.90 3.10
N LYS A 88 -18.03 1.62 1.79
CA LYS A 88 -18.21 0.27 1.25
C LYS A 88 -16.86 -0.29 0.80
N TRP A 89 -16.48 -1.45 1.34
CA TRP A 89 -15.34 -2.21 0.84
C TRP A 89 -15.75 -2.99 -0.42
N ILE A 90 -15.05 -2.76 -1.54
CA ILE A 90 -15.42 -3.35 -2.84
C ILE A 90 -14.42 -4.39 -3.37
N GLY A 91 -13.25 -4.55 -2.74
CA GLY A 91 -12.28 -5.55 -3.16
C GLY A 91 -10.94 -5.47 -2.45
N PHE A 92 -10.10 -6.48 -2.67
CA PHE A 92 -8.76 -6.63 -2.11
C PHE A 92 -7.64 -6.38 -3.14
N ASP A 93 -7.98 -6.31 -4.43
CA ASP A 93 -7.02 -6.15 -5.52
C ASP A 93 -7.45 -4.96 -6.38
N ALA A 94 -6.67 -3.90 -6.35
CA ALA A 94 -6.94 -2.68 -7.11
C ALA A 94 -6.82 -2.86 -8.64
N SER A 95 -6.27 -3.97 -9.10
CA SER A 95 -6.23 -4.35 -10.53
C SER A 95 -7.41 -5.22 -10.97
N LYS A 96 -8.26 -5.64 -10.02
CA LYS A 96 -9.40 -6.55 -10.24
C LYS A 96 -10.50 -6.27 -9.23
N PHE A 97 -11.41 -5.40 -9.54
CA PHE A 97 -12.59 -5.19 -8.69
C PHE A 97 -13.87 -5.18 -9.52
N THR A 98 -14.96 -5.59 -8.90
CA THR A 98 -16.28 -5.57 -9.50
C THR A 98 -16.83 -4.15 -9.53
N ARG A 99 -17.53 -3.81 -10.61
CA ARG A 99 -18.22 -2.53 -10.72
C ARG A 99 -19.20 -2.36 -9.54
N PRO A 100 -19.11 -1.26 -8.78
CA PRO A 100 -20.13 -0.96 -7.78
C PRO A 100 -21.45 -0.60 -8.46
N ASP A 101 -22.56 -0.77 -7.74
CA ASP A 101 -23.91 -0.45 -8.23
C ASP A 101 -24.16 1.06 -8.41
N VAL A 102 -23.23 1.89 -7.96
CA VAL A 102 -23.28 3.34 -8.05
C VAL A 102 -22.21 3.88 -8.99
N ALA A 103 -22.54 4.93 -9.72
CA ALA A 103 -21.59 5.64 -10.54
C ALA A 103 -20.55 6.37 -9.67
N ILE A 104 -19.29 6.29 -10.05
CA ILE A 104 -18.17 6.92 -9.35
C ILE A 104 -17.84 8.24 -10.03
N ASP A 105 -17.81 9.32 -9.28
CA ASP A 105 -17.43 10.65 -9.79
C ASP A 105 -15.93 10.85 -9.82
N ILE A 106 -15.24 10.41 -8.75
CA ILE A 106 -13.81 10.64 -8.56
C ILE A 106 -13.16 9.37 -8.02
N ALA A 107 -12.08 8.96 -8.65
CA ALA A 107 -11.15 7.96 -8.14
C ALA A 107 -9.83 8.64 -7.75
N ILE A 108 -9.27 8.26 -6.60
CA ILE A 108 -7.99 8.79 -6.11
C ILE A 108 -7.12 7.64 -5.63
N THR A 109 -5.85 7.61 -6.04
CA THR A 109 -4.89 6.62 -5.58
C THR A 109 -3.47 7.16 -5.46
N SER A 110 -2.71 6.54 -4.57
CA SER A 110 -1.25 6.60 -4.56
C SER A 110 -0.75 5.16 -4.73
N PRO A 111 -0.47 4.70 -5.96
CA PRO A 111 -0.09 3.32 -6.21
C PRO A 111 1.28 3.00 -5.60
N PRO A 112 1.61 1.71 -5.39
CA PRO A 112 2.96 1.31 -5.00
C PRO A 112 3.99 1.82 -5.99
N TYR A 113 5.17 2.20 -5.51
CA TYR A 113 6.29 2.55 -6.40
C TYR A 113 6.93 1.30 -6.99
N ILE A 114 7.44 1.42 -8.21
CA ILE A 114 8.15 0.32 -8.88
C ILE A 114 9.33 -0.11 -8.03
N ASN A 115 9.29 -1.36 -7.53
CA ASN A 115 10.41 -1.99 -6.85
C ASN A 115 11.00 -1.22 -5.64
N ALA A 116 10.26 -0.26 -5.10
CA ALA A 116 10.77 0.58 -4.03
C ALA A 116 10.63 -0.08 -2.64
N LEU A 117 9.54 -0.81 -2.39
CA LEU A 117 9.20 -1.25 -1.06
C LEU A 117 8.53 -2.64 -1.05
N ASP A 118 9.07 -3.57 -0.25
CA ASP A 118 8.35 -4.77 0.14
C ASP A 118 7.37 -4.41 1.27
N TYR A 119 6.14 -4.02 0.90
CA TYR A 119 5.10 -3.62 1.84
C TYR A 119 4.76 -4.74 2.83
N THR A 120 4.78 -5.99 2.38
CA THR A 120 4.57 -7.16 3.25
C THR A 120 5.62 -7.21 4.36
N ARG A 121 6.88 -6.91 4.05
CA ARG A 121 7.95 -6.85 5.06
C ARG A 121 7.74 -5.71 6.05
N CYS A 122 7.21 -4.58 5.59
CA CYS A 122 7.01 -3.41 6.46
C CYS A 122 5.98 -3.66 7.57
N VAL A 123 4.96 -4.48 7.30
CA VAL A 123 3.86 -4.76 8.24
C VAL A 123 3.91 -6.16 8.84
N LYS A 124 4.98 -6.92 8.57
CA LYS A 124 5.04 -8.34 8.95
C LYS A 124 4.99 -8.57 10.45
N ILE A 125 5.67 -7.73 11.23
CA ILE A 125 5.78 -7.91 12.70
C ILE A 125 4.48 -7.52 13.37
N GLU A 126 3.94 -6.37 13.03
CA GLU A 126 2.64 -5.88 13.51
C GLU A 126 1.53 -6.87 13.12
N GLY A 127 1.51 -7.29 11.86
CA GLY A 127 0.54 -8.25 11.36
C GLY A 127 0.63 -9.63 12.03
N ALA A 128 1.85 -10.09 12.36
CA ALA A 128 2.06 -11.34 13.09
C ALA A 128 1.55 -11.25 14.53
N LEU A 129 1.88 -10.19 15.26
CA LEU A 129 1.44 -9.98 16.63
C LEU A 129 -0.07 -9.70 16.72
N CYS A 130 -0.66 -9.06 15.72
CA CYS A 130 -2.11 -8.91 15.60
C CYS A 130 -2.84 -10.22 15.22
N GLY A 131 -2.11 -11.26 14.81
CA GLY A 131 -2.69 -12.53 14.35
C GLY A 131 -3.23 -12.50 12.90
N CYS A 132 -2.91 -11.45 12.14
CA CYS A 132 -3.39 -11.26 10.76
C CYS A 132 -2.44 -11.83 9.68
N ILE A 133 -1.14 -11.95 9.98
CA ILE A 133 -0.11 -12.37 9.02
C ILE A 133 0.74 -13.48 9.63
N ASN A 134 0.85 -14.59 8.94
CA ASN A 134 1.84 -15.65 9.20
C ASN A 134 2.80 -15.77 7.99
N ASN A 135 3.78 -16.68 8.05
CA ASN A 135 4.76 -16.86 6.99
C ASN A 135 4.13 -17.28 5.64
N ALA A 136 3.06 -18.11 5.67
CA ALA A 136 2.36 -18.54 4.46
C ALA A 136 1.61 -17.34 3.83
N ILE A 137 0.82 -16.63 4.62
CA ILE A 137 0.11 -15.41 4.19
C ILE A 137 1.09 -14.38 3.64
N ALA A 138 2.21 -14.11 4.33
CA ALA A 138 3.23 -13.17 3.88
C ALA A 138 3.85 -13.59 2.52
N LYS A 139 4.05 -14.87 2.28
CA LYS A 139 4.53 -15.42 1.00
C LYS A 139 3.52 -15.19 -0.12
N ASP A 140 2.24 -15.42 0.15
CA ASP A 140 1.17 -15.25 -0.84
C ASP A 140 0.90 -13.77 -1.14
N MET A 141 0.93 -12.89 -0.13
CA MET A 141 0.85 -11.44 -0.33
C MET A 141 1.92 -10.93 -1.30
N ARG A 142 3.17 -11.41 -1.18
CA ARG A 142 4.25 -10.99 -2.10
C ARG A 142 4.03 -11.41 -3.55
N LYS A 143 3.34 -12.53 -3.79
CA LYS A 143 3.05 -13.01 -5.15
C LYS A 143 2.03 -12.11 -5.88
N VAL A 144 1.16 -11.44 -5.14
CA VAL A 144 0.09 -10.59 -5.69
C VAL A 144 0.37 -9.10 -5.54
N GLN A 145 1.36 -8.72 -4.74
CA GLN A 145 1.72 -7.32 -4.52
C GLN A 145 2.22 -6.67 -5.82
N ILE A 146 1.57 -5.60 -6.24
CA ILE A 146 1.97 -4.79 -7.40
C ILE A 146 3.39 -4.25 -7.20
N GLY A 147 4.25 -4.40 -8.21
CA GLY A 147 5.64 -3.94 -8.17
C GLY A 147 6.60 -4.81 -7.37
N HIS A 148 6.19 -5.96 -6.85
CA HIS A 148 7.07 -6.88 -6.13
C HIS A 148 7.79 -7.85 -7.07
N GLU A 149 9.09 -8.11 -6.83
CA GLU A 149 9.94 -8.98 -7.66
C GLU A 149 9.47 -10.45 -7.74
N ASN A 150 8.71 -10.90 -6.75
CA ASN A 150 8.16 -12.27 -6.71
C ASN A 150 6.79 -12.41 -7.38
N ARG A 151 6.27 -11.33 -8.00
CA ARG A 151 5.00 -11.41 -8.73
C ARG A 151 5.17 -12.33 -9.94
N LYS A 152 4.35 -13.37 -10.01
CA LYS A 152 4.45 -14.43 -11.04
C LYS A 152 3.27 -14.37 -12.00
N ASN A 153 3.53 -14.85 -13.24
CA ASN A 153 2.50 -15.19 -14.24
C ASN A 153 1.53 -14.06 -14.59
N THR A 154 2.06 -12.90 -14.89
CA THR A 154 1.26 -11.83 -15.48
C THR A 154 1.29 -11.98 -17.00
N ILE A 155 0.13 -12.18 -17.62
CA ILE A 155 -0.01 -12.03 -19.08
C ILE A 155 0.16 -10.55 -19.37
N ILE A 156 1.20 -10.20 -20.12
CA ILE A 156 1.51 -8.81 -20.44
C ILE A 156 0.66 -8.36 -21.62
N ASN A 157 0.00 -7.23 -21.47
CA ASN A 157 -0.71 -6.58 -22.55
C ASN A 157 0.29 -6.03 -23.58
N LYS A 158 0.06 -6.31 -24.87
CA LYS A 158 0.97 -5.91 -25.97
C LYS A 158 1.23 -4.41 -25.99
N MET A 159 0.23 -3.58 -25.75
CA MET A 159 0.38 -2.14 -25.71
C MET A 159 1.31 -1.68 -24.57
N VAL A 160 1.27 -2.35 -23.40
CA VAL A 160 2.17 -2.06 -22.28
C VAL A 160 3.60 -2.48 -22.64
N GLU A 161 3.76 -3.63 -23.28
CA GLU A 161 5.05 -4.12 -23.77
C GLU A 161 5.68 -3.09 -24.71
N ASP A 162 4.94 -2.66 -25.73
CA ASP A 162 5.41 -1.70 -26.73
C ASP A 162 5.78 -0.33 -26.11
N LEU A 163 5.00 0.16 -25.15
CA LEU A 163 5.29 1.44 -24.47
C LEU A 163 6.53 1.34 -23.55
N PHE A 164 6.77 0.19 -22.95
CA PHE A 164 7.86 0.02 -22.01
C PHE A 164 9.13 -0.55 -22.64
N GLU A 165 9.08 -1.07 -23.87
CA GLU A 165 10.22 -1.72 -24.55
C GLU A 165 11.53 -0.93 -24.49
N PRO A 166 11.58 0.39 -24.77
CA PRO A 166 12.84 1.14 -24.72
C PRO A 166 13.50 1.10 -23.34
N TYR A 167 12.71 1.18 -22.29
CA TYR A 167 13.19 1.10 -20.90
C TYR A 167 13.56 -0.32 -20.53
N PHE A 168 12.78 -1.30 -20.99
CA PHE A 168 13.01 -2.73 -20.74
C PHE A 168 14.37 -3.15 -21.24
N GLU A 169 14.73 -2.85 -22.49
CA GLU A 169 16.00 -3.21 -23.08
C GLU A 169 17.19 -2.56 -22.35
N HIS A 170 17.08 -1.28 -21.99
CA HIS A 170 18.11 -0.61 -21.22
C HIS A 170 18.31 -1.21 -19.81
N ILE A 171 17.22 -1.55 -19.09
CA ILE A 171 17.31 -2.16 -17.75
C ILE A 171 17.84 -3.59 -17.84
N LYS A 172 17.43 -4.35 -18.86
CA LYS A 172 17.77 -5.75 -19.10
C LYS A 172 19.28 -5.96 -19.20
N VAL A 173 20.01 -5.01 -19.77
CA VAL A 173 21.48 -5.04 -19.84
C VAL A 173 22.11 -5.17 -18.44
N TYR A 174 21.50 -4.56 -17.43
CA TYR A 174 21.99 -4.59 -16.05
C TYR A 174 21.33 -5.68 -15.20
N ASP A 175 20.04 -5.94 -15.43
CA ASP A 175 19.24 -6.85 -14.59
C ASP A 175 17.90 -7.22 -15.26
N ILE A 176 17.88 -8.38 -15.89
CA ILE A 176 16.65 -8.90 -16.55
C ILE A 176 15.48 -9.11 -15.55
N GLY A 177 15.77 -9.49 -14.31
CA GLY A 177 14.75 -9.66 -13.27
C GLY A 177 14.05 -8.35 -12.95
N ARG A 178 14.82 -7.27 -12.85
CA ARG A 178 14.28 -5.92 -12.63
C ARG A 178 13.49 -5.40 -13.83
N ALA A 179 13.97 -5.63 -15.05
CA ALA A 179 13.22 -5.28 -16.26
C ALA A 179 11.85 -5.96 -16.28
N LYS A 180 11.80 -7.27 -15.99
CA LYS A 180 10.53 -8.03 -15.89
C LYS A 180 9.62 -7.52 -14.77
N THR A 181 10.17 -7.15 -13.60
CA THR A 181 9.39 -6.58 -12.49
C THR A 181 8.77 -5.24 -12.89
N CYS A 182 9.51 -4.39 -13.59
CA CYS A 182 9.00 -3.11 -14.07
C CYS A 182 7.89 -3.29 -15.11
N LEU A 183 8.07 -4.21 -16.05
CA LEU A 183 7.06 -4.52 -17.06
C LEU A 183 5.77 -5.04 -16.42
N ALA A 184 5.89 -5.97 -15.46
CA ALA A 184 4.75 -6.47 -14.71
C ALA A 184 4.03 -5.36 -13.91
N TYR A 185 4.78 -4.42 -13.32
CA TYR A 185 4.21 -3.26 -12.64
C TYR A 185 3.33 -2.42 -13.58
N PHE A 186 3.83 -2.06 -14.75
CA PHE A 186 3.04 -1.27 -15.71
C PHE A 186 1.83 -2.03 -16.22
N ASN A 187 1.93 -3.34 -16.37
CA ASN A 187 0.78 -4.16 -16.74
C ASN A 187 -0.30 -4.19 -15.63
N ASP A 188 0.10 -4.24 -14.36
CA ASP A 188 -0.84 -4.13 -13.25
C ASP A 188 -1.49 -2.74 -13.19
N MET A 189 -0.72 -1.69 -13.46
CA MET A 189 -1.25 -0.33 -13.55
C MET A 189 -2.22 -0.17 -14.72
N TYR A 190 -1.95 -0.80 -15.86
CA TYR A 190 -2.87 -0.86 -17.00
C TYR A 190 -4.21 -1.52 -16.60
N ASN A 191 -4.14 -2.65 -15.90
CA ASN A 191 -5.35 -3.33 -15.41
C ASN A 191 -6.13 -2.45 -14.42
N ASN A 192 -5.44 -1.77 -13.51
CA ASN A 192 -6.06 -0.82 -12.60
C ASN A 192 -6.73 0.34 -13.36
N LEU A 193 -6.02 0.97 -14.31
CA LEU A 193 -6.58 2.04 -15.14
C LEU A 193 -7.84 1.57 -15.87
N SER A 194 -7.82 0.37 -16.46
CA SER A 194 -8.96 -0.22 -17.16
C SER A 194 -10.14 -0.48 -16.22
N CYS A 195 -9.88 -1.01 -15.01
CA CYS A 195 -10.92 -1.20 -14.01
C CYS A 195 -11.55 0.12 -13.57
N VAL A 196 -10.73 1.14 -13.31
CA VAL A 196 -11.22 2.46 -12.90
C VAL A 196 -12.00 3.14 -14.02
N TYR A 197 -11.53 3.05 -15.26
CA TYR A 197 -12.24 3.59 -16.43
C TYR A 197 -13.66 3.04 -16.54
N ASN A 198 -13.82 1.73 -16.32
CA ASN A 198 -15.12 1.05 -16.42
C ASN A 198 -16.11 1.39 -15.29
N VAL A 199 -15.66 1.93 -14.17
CA VAL A 199 -16.53 2.29 -13.04
C VAL A 199 -16.80 3.78 -12.90
N LEU A 200 -15.96 4.61 -13.49
CA LEU A 200 -16.20 6.05 -13.55
C LEU A 200 -17.39 6.35 -14.43
N ARG A 201 -18.21 7.33 -14.01
CA ARG A 201 -19.23 7.90 -14.89
C ARG A 201 -18.60 8.74 -16.01
N MET A 202 -19.36 9.04 -17.04
CA MET A 202 -18.97 10.02 -18.04
C MET A 202 -18.61 11.36 -17.39
N GLY A 203 -17.44 11.90 -17.68
CA GLY A 203 -16.90 13.11 -17.05
C GLY A 203 -16.35 12.90 -15.64
N GLY A 204 -16.27 11.66 -15.13
CA GLY A 204 -15.59 11.34 -13.87
C GLY A 204 -14.07 11.46 -13.99
N GLU A 205 -13.39 11.69 -12.88
CA GLU A 205 -11.96 11.99 -12.83
C GLU A 205 -11.15 10.91 -12.10
N TYR A 206 -9.95 10.62 -12.57
CA TYR A 206 -8.98 9.75 -11.88
C TYR A 206 -7.70 10.50 -11.55
N HIS A 207 -7.44 10.68 -10.26
CA HIS A 207 -6.26 11.34 -9.73
C HIS A 207 -5.25 10.32 -9.23
N ILE A 208 -4.01 10.35 -9.77
CA ILE A 208 -2.94 9.42 -9.41
C ILE A 208 -1.75 10.20 -8.84
N ILE A 209 -1.39 9.93 -7.59
CA ILE A 209 -0.24 10.54 -6.93
C ILE A 209 0.95 9.60 -7.09
N ILE A 210 1.92 9.97 -7.92
CA ILE A 210 3.03 9.09 -8.28
C ILE A 210 4.31 9.89 -8.52
N GLY A 211 5.46 9.25 -8.27
CA GLY A 211 6.78 9.78 -8.60
C GLY A 211 7.48 8.97 -9.69
N ASP A 212 8.41 9.63 -10.37
CA ASP A 212 9.33 8.95 -11.29
C ASP A 212 10.32 8.08 -10.55
N ASN A 213 10.85 7.09 -11.24
CA ASN A 213 11.78 6.12 -10.67
C ASN A 213 13.08 6.06 -11.44
N THR A 214 14.16 5.68 -10.76
CA THR A 214 15.43 5.32 -11.39
C THR A 214 15.77 3.88 -11.02
N ILE A 215 15.82 3.01 -12.02
CA ILE A 215 16.11 1.59 -11.88
C ILE A 215 17.39 1.26 -12.61
N LYS A 216 18.42 0.75 -11.90
CA LYS A 216 19.73 0.41 -12.49
C LYS A 216 20.28 1.54 -13.38
N LYS A 217 20.24 2.79 -12.87
CA LYS A 217 20.66 4.02 -13.56
C LYS A 217 19.77 4.45 -14.75
N VAL A 218 18.74 3.70 -15.10
CA VAL A 218 17.77 4.06 -16.13
C VAL A 218 16.65 4.88 -15.49
N LYS A 219 16.47 6.11 -15.94
CA LYS A 219 15.36 6.97 -15.52
C LYS A 219 14.08 6.53 -16.21
N ILE A 220 13.05 6.25 -15.43
CA ILE A 220 11.72 5.83 -15.88
C ILE A 220 10.74 6.96 -15.59
N PRO A 221 10.20 7.64 -16.60
CA PRO A 221 9.18 8.67 -16.43
C PRO A 221 7.82 7.99 -16.18
N THR A 222 7.62 7.50 -14.97
CA THR A 222 6.47 6.67 -14.59
C THR A 222 5.15 7.37 -14.88
N HIS A 223 5.07 8.68 -14.61
CA HIS A 223 3.86 9.47 -14.85
C HIS A 223 3.52 9.59 -16.35
N GLU A 224 4.53 9.73 -17.23
CA GLU A 224 4.31 9.81 -18.68
C GLU A 224 3.82 8.48 -19.25
N ILE A 225 4.42 7.37 -18.81
CA ILE A 225 4.01 6.02 -19.26
C ILE A 225 2.57 5.73 -18.81
N ILE A 226 2.21 6.09 -17.58
CA ILE A 226 0.84 5.92 -17.06
C ILE A 226 -0.14 6.82 -17.83
N ALA A 227 0.22 8.06 -18.12
CA ALA A 227 -0.61 8.96 -18.92
C ALA A 227 -0.83 8.43 -20.35
N ALA A 228 0.22 7.88 -20.97
CA ALA A 228 0.11 7.27 -22.29
C ALA A 228 -0.82 6.04 -22.29
N MET A 229 -0.70 5.17 -21.28
CA MET A 229 -1.61 4.02 -21.10
C MET A 229 -3.06 4.48 -20.88
N ALA A 230 -3.27 5.45 -20.00
CA ALA A 230 -4.59 6.01 -19.71
C ALA A 230 -5.26 6.59 -20.95
N THR A 231 -4.51 7.34 -21.76
CA THR A 231 -5.00 7.91 -23.03
C THR A 231 -5.42 6.81 -24.01
N LYS A 232 -4.63 5.73 -24.10
CA LYS A 232 -4.97 4.59 -24.99
C LYS A 232 -6.20 3.80 -24.50
N ILE A 233 -6.50 3.82 -23.22
CA ILE A 233 -7.73 3.22 -22.63
C ILE A 233 -8.96 4.10 -22.95
N GLY A 234 -8.79 5.42 -23.09
CA GLY A 234 -9.88 6.35 -23.38
C GLY A 234 -10.00 7.52 -22.41
N PHE A 235 -9.11 7.63 -21.43
CA PHE A 235 -9.04 8.83 -20.60
C PHE A 235 -8.56 10.04 -21.38
N LYS A 236 -9.11 11.21 -21.06
CA LYS A 236 -8.55 12.49 -21.51
C LYS A 236 -7.50 12.96 -20.51
N TRP A 237 -6.28 13.18 -20.98
CA TRP A 237 -5.21 13.71 -20.14
C TRP A 237 -5.37 15.22 -19.91
N PHE A 238 -5.37 15.65 -18.63
CA PHE A 238 -5.50 17.06 -18.24
C PHE A 238 -4.19 17.69 -17.76
N GLY A 239 -3.13 16.91 -17.59
CA GLY A 239 -1.84 17.39 -17.12
C GLY A 239 -1.45 16.83 -15.74
N TYR A 240 -0.40 17.39 -15.16
CA TYR A 240 0.07 17.02 -13.82
C TYR A 240 0.57 18.23 -13.02
N TYR A 241 0.54 18.10 -11.72
CA TYR A 241 1.13 19.06 -10.79
C TYR A 241 2.34 18.44 -10.10
N LYS A 242 3.46 19.18 -10.02
CA LYS A 242 4.60 18.79 -9.19
C LYS A 242 4.49 19.48 -7.85
N TYR A 243 4.60 18.68 -6.77
CA TYR A 243 4.81 19.21 -5.43
C TYR A 243 6.18 18.73 -4.92
N LYS A 244 6.79 19.55 -4.05
CA LYS A 244 8.10 19.24 -3.43
C LYS A 244 7.90 18.52 -2.11
#